data_366bcae09646e67b3e3200e0aefe0dd1
#
_entry.id   366bcae09646e67b3e3200e0aefe0dd1
#
_cell.length_a   1.000
_cell.length_b   1.000
_cell.length_c   1.000
_cell.angle_alpha   90.00
_cell.angle_beta   90.00
_cell.angle_gamma   90.00
#
_symmetry.space_group_name_H-M   'P 1'
#
loop_
_entity.id
_entity.type
_entity.pdbx_description
1 polymer ?
#
loop_
_entity_poly.entity_id
_entity_poly.type
_entity_poly.pdbx_seq_one_letter_code
_entity_poly.pdbx_strand_id
1 'polypeptide(L)'
;LNRLNRDRWYHGTSFEDACNIAKEGVIASYNLGAELDFGMGFYLTDTYQRAQDYVSRIPIINLDGTMTKRTGWAVVEFEFNPFHLLFIEENTYRYRCFPKHDNEFAQFIFENRVHNVYNQKPHGYDLIWGVMSDSFPDQVVLDYRNCVVSYERALELLKKPNSMRQLYIGNQKICDLLRMTDILKKEDNSYAESLYGRERTCECFDSFFQREINGGTGKAEGEGDRPQL
;
A
#
# COMPACT_ATOMS: atom_id res chain seq x y z
N LEU A 1 8.92 13.92 -10.20
CA LEU A 1 8.72 14.29 -8.78
C LEU A 1 7.46 15.13 -8.55
N ASN A 2 7.09 16.08 -9.43
CA ASN A 2 5.89 16.91 -9.23
C ASN A 2 4.58 16.12 -9.04
N ARG A 3 4.48 14.92 -9.60
CA ARG A 3 3.30 14.04 -9.44
C ARG A 3 3.27 13.32 -8.09
N LEU A 4 4.40 13.23 -7.42
CA LEU A 4 4.56 12.65 -6.08
C LEU A 4 4.40 13.69 -4.99
N ASN A 5 4.47 14.99 -5.35
CA ASN A 5 4.31 16.09 -4.41
C ASN A 5 2.84 16.29 -4.07
N ARG A 6 2.36 15.51 -3.12
CA ARG A 6 1.02 15.56 -2.56
C ARG A 6 1.11 15.57 -1.05
N ASP A 7 0.18 16.26 -0.42
CA ASP A 7 0.14 16.38 1.03
C ASP A 7 -0.20 15.03 1.69
N ARG A 8 -1.01 14.21 1.02
CA ARG A 8 -1.49 12.94 1.57
C ARG A 8 -1.55 11.84 0.52
N TRP A 9 -1.28 10.63 1.02
CA TRP A 9 -1.44 9.37 0.31
C TRP A 9 -2.25 8.40 1.17
N TYR A 10 -2.95 7.45 0.54
CA TYR A 10 -3.89 6.59 1.23
C TYR A 10 -3.69 5.13 0.84
N HIS A 11 -3.80 4.23 1.83
CA HIS A 11 -3.77 2.78 1.65
C HIS A 11 -5.02 2.15 2.28
N GLY A 12 -5.81 1.43 1.47
CA GLY A 12 -6.98 0.69 1.97
C GLY A 12 -6.60 -0.75 2.32
N THR A 13 -6.90 -1.16 3.56
CA THR A 13 -6.53 -2.50 4.05
C THR A 13 -7.52 -3.01 5.11
N SER A 14 -7.27 -4.18 5.71
CA SER A 14 -8.00 -4.62 6.91
C SER A 14 -7.61 -3.77 8.11
N PHE A 15 -8.47 -3.75 9.15
CA PHE A 15 -8.13 -3.04 10.37
C PHE A 15 -6.92 -3.67 11.07
N GLU A 16 -6.80 -4.99 11.04
CA GLU A 16 -5.66 -5.72 11.58
C GLU A 16 -4.34 -5.33 10.90
N ASP A 17 -4.32 -5.31 9.55
CA ASP A 17 -3.14 -4.88 8.80
C ASP A 17 -2.81 -3.40 9.04
N ALA A 18 -3.81 -2.54 9.21
CA ALA A 18 -3.59 -1.14 9.57
C ALA A 18 -2.89 -1.01 10.94
N CYS A 19 -3.29 -1.83 11.93
CA CYS A 19 -2.62 -1.90 13.23
C CYS A 19 -1.19 -2.45 13.10
N ASN A 20 -0.95 -3.45 12.25
CA ASN A 20 0.38 -3.97 12.00
C ASN A 20 1.28 -2.92 11.34
N ILE A 21 0.77 -2.16 10.37
CA ILE A 21 1.49 -1.02 9.77
C ILE A 21 1.83 0.02 10.83
N ALA A 22 0.91 0.33 11.74
CA ALA A 22 1.16 1.29 12.81
C ALA A 22 2.27 0.84 13.76
N LYS A 23 2.35 -0.45 14.04
CA LYS A 23 3.28 -1.05 15.00
C LYS A 23 4.65 -1.31 14.39
N GLU A 24 4.70 -1.83 13.18
CA GLU A 24 5.90 -2.39 12.56
C GLU A 24 6.43 -1.54 11.39
N GLY A 25 5.61 -0.58 10.93
CA GLY A 25 5.88 0.18 9.71
C GLY A 25 5.41 -0.55 8.45
N VAL A 26 5.68 0.05 7.30
CA VAL A 26 5.35 -0.52 5.99
C VAL A 26 6.42 -1.52 5.57
N ILE A 27 6.00 -2.72 5.20
CA ILE A 27 6.89 -3.79 4.69
C ILE A 27 6.65 -3.95 3.19
N ALA A 28 7.64 -3.55 2.36
CA ALA A 28 7.54 -3.60 0.90
C ALA A 28 7.30 -5.02 0.35
N SER A 29 7.82 -6.05 1.02
CA SER A 29 7.71 -7.46 0.59
C SER A 29 6.48 -8.19 1.14
N TYR A 30 5.59 -7.51 1.86
CA TYR A 30 4.46 -8.14 2.55
C TYR A 30 3.52 -8.92 1.60
N ASN A 31 3.35 -8.43 0.38
CA ASN A 31 2.47 -9.03 -0.64
C ASN A 31 3.20 -9.93 -1.66
N LEU A 32 4.34 -10.52 -1.27
CA LEU A 32 5.05 -11.50 -2.10
C LEU A 32 4.11 -12.65 -2.47
N GLY A 33 4.07 -12.98 -3.76
CA GLY A 33 3.21 -14.01 -4.30
C GLY A 33 1.84 -13.53 -4.77
N ALA A 34 1.46 -12.28 -4.50
CA ALA A 34 0.24 -11.69 -5.05
C ALA A 34 0.43 -11.27 -6.52
N GLU A 35 -0.60 -11.51 -7.34
CA GLU A 35 -0.62 -11.09 -8.75
C GLU A 35 -1.06 -9.61 -8.83
N LEU A 36 -0.10 -8.68 -8.72
CA LEU A 36 -0.34 -7.24 -8.69
C LEU A 36 0.19 -6.56 -9.96
N ASP A 37 -0.39 -5.41 -10.32
CA ASP A 37 -0.07 -4.67 -11.55
C ASP A 37 1.42 -4.36 -11.69
N PHE A 38 2.06 -3.92 -10.61
CA PHE A 38 3.48 -3.58 -10.57
C PHE A 38 4.31 -4.55 -9.72
N GLY A 39 3.75 -5.75 -9.42
CA GLY A 39 4.45 -6.77 -8.64
C GLY A 39 4.51 -6.49 -7.14
N MET A 40 5.43 -7.16 -6.45
CA MET A 40 5.63 -7.04 -5.00
C MET A 40 6.04 -5.63 -4.61
N GLY A 41 5.31 -5.01 -3.70
CA GLY A 41 5.56 -3.65 -3.22
C GLY A 41 4.37 -3.07 -2.46
N PHE A 42 4.54 -1.89 -1.89
CA PHE A 42 3.47 -1.16 -1.20
C PHE A 42 2.74 -0.23 -2.16
N TYR A 43 1.41 -0.22 -2.08
CA TYR A 43 0.54 0.51 -3.01
C TYR A 43 -0.24 1.59 -2.29
N LEU A 44 -0.22 2.78 -2.84
CA LEU A 44 -0.92 3.95 -2.35
C LEU A 44 -1.80 4.56 -3.45
N THR A 45 -2.88 5.19 -3.06
CA THR A 45 -3.72 6.00 -3.94
C THR A 45 -3.73 7.46 -3.48
N ASP A 46 -4.17 8.32 -4.38
CA ASP A 46 -4.12 9.77 -4.20
C ASP A 46 -5.35 10.37 -3.49
N THR A 47 -6.35 9.55 -3.15
CA THR A 47 -7.54 10.01 -2.43
C THR A 47 -8.07 8.96 -1.46
N TYR A 48 -8.57 9.41 -0.32
CA TYR A 48 -9.25 8.58 0.67
C TYR A 48 -10.38 7.74 0.05
N GLN A 49 -11.25 8.37 -0.75
CA GLN A 49 -12.38 7.67 -1.36
C GLN A 49 -11.95 6.50 -2.24
N ARG A 50 -10.86 6.63 -2.98
CA ARG A 50 -10.34 5.52 -3.80
C ARG A 50 -9.78 4.38 -2.97
N ALA A 51 -9.07 4.68 -1.88
CA ALA A 51 -8.59 3.66 -0.95
C ALA A 51 -9.77 2.91 -0.31
N GLN A 52 -10.79 3.65 0.11
CA GLN A 52 -12.02 3.09 0.67
C GLN A 52 -12.77 2.22 -0.34
N ASP A 53 -12.99 2.72 -1.55
CA ASP A 53 -13.69 1.99 -2.62
C ASP A 53 -12.94 0.70 -2.98
N TYR A 54 -11.62 0.75 -3.01
CA TYR A 54 -10.79 -0.42 -3.26
C TYR A 54 -10.99 -1.47 -2.17
N VAL A 55 -10.71 -1.15 -0.91
CA VAL A 55 -10.76 -2.14 0.18
C VAL A 55 -12.17 -2.67 0.43
N SER A 56 -13.21 -1.86 0.24
CA SER A 56 -14.60 -2.28 0.45
C SER A 56 -15.11 -3.27 -0.61
N ARG A 57 -14.43 -3.37 -1.76
CA ARG A 57 -14.77 -4.32 -2.86
C ARG A 57 -14.04 -5.65 -2.72
N ILE A 58 -12.93 -5.68 -1.97
CA ILE A 58 -12.17 -6.92 -1.79
C ILE A 58 -12.96 -7.86 -0.87
N PRO A 59 -13.36 -9.05 -1.34
CA PRO A 59 -14.07 -10.01 -0.51
C PRO A 59 -13.15 -10.60 0.56
N ILE A 60 -13.76 -11.08 1.63
CA ILE A 60 -13.08 -11.97 2.58
C ILE A 60 -13.23 -13.39 2.03
N ILE A 61 -12.12 -14.09 1.87
CA ILE A 61 -12.13 -15.53 1.50
C ILE A 61 -12.08 -16.30 2.82
N ASN A 62 -13.14 -17.05 3.09
CA ASN A 62 -13.26 -17.89 4.29
C ASN A 62 -12.43 -19.18 4.14
N LEU A 63 -12.19 -19.89 5.23
CA LEU A 63 -11.45 -21.15 5.24
C LEU A 63 -12.09 -22.25 4.36
N ASP A 64 -13.39 -22.19 4.14
CA ASP A 64 -14.14 -23.10 3.26
C ASP A 64 -14.13 -22.66 1.77
N GLY A 65 -13.39 -21.60 1.43
CA GLY A 65 -13.30 -21.02 0.09
C GLY A 65 -14.49 -20.15 -0.31
N THR A 66 -15.48 -19.94 0.57
CA THR A 66 -16.58 -19.02 0.29
C THR A 66 -16.13 -17.58 0.36
N MET A 67 -16.73 -16.71 -0.47
CA MET A 67 -16.45 -15.30 -0.47
C MET A 67 -17.56 -14.52 0.22
N THR A 68 -17.19 -13.69 1.19
CA THR A 68 -18.12 -12.78 1.87
C THR A 68 -17.72 -11.32 1.64
N LYS A 69 -18.70 -10.43 1.64
CA LYS A 69 -18.43 -9.00 1.49
C LYS A 69 -17.68 -8.50 2.73
N ARG A 70 -16.60 -7.77 2.50
CA ARG A 70 -15.85 -7.11 3.58
C ARG A 70 -16.69 -6.01 4.19
N THR A 71 -16.92 -6.07 5.48
CA THR A 71 -17.72 -5.09 6.25
C THR A 71 -16.82 -4.20 7.12
N GLY A 72 -15.72 -4.77 7.65
CA GLY A 72 -14.70 -4.03 8.38
C GLY A 72 -13.48 -3.72 7.50
N TRP A 73 -13.04 -2.45 7.51
CA TRP A 73 -11.86 -2.00 6.78
C TRP A 73 -11.24 -0.77 7.44
N ALA A 74 -10.01 -0.47 7.06
CA ALA A 74 -9.32 0.75 7.42
C ALA A 74 -8.70 1.41 6.19
N VAL A 75 -8.54 2.71 6.22
CA VAL A 75 -7.72 3.48 5.31
C VAL A 75 -6.61 4.14 6.12
N VAL A 76 -5.38 3.79 5.83
CA VAL A 76 -4.21 4.39 6.46
C VAL A 76 -3.78 5.60 5.63
N GLU A 77 -3.62 6.73 6.30
CA GLU A 77 -3.15 7.98 5.70
C GLU A 77 -1.66 8.15 5.92
N PHE A 78 -0.95 8.58 4.87
CA PHE A 78 0.49 8.81 4.89
C PHE A 78 0.85 10.18 4.34
N GLU A 79 1.86 10.80 4.93
CA GLU A 79 2.67 11.82 4.31
C GLU A 79 3.88 11.19 3.62
N PHE A 80 4.19 11.68 2.43
CA PHE A 80 5.38 11.30 1.70
C PHE A 80 6.01 12.55 1.06
N ASN A 81 7.18 12.92 1.54
CA ASN A 81 7.94 14.01 0.94
C ASN A 81 8.95 13.45 -0.07
N PRO A 82 8.72 13.60 -1.38
CA PRO A 82 9.61 13.05 -2.40
C PRO A 82 11.01 13.67 -2.40
N PHE A 83 11.21 14.83 -1.76
CA PHE A 83 12.53 15.43 -1.61
C PHE A 83 13.44 14.62 -0.68
N HIS A 84 12.88 13.82 0.25
CA HIS A 84 13.67 12.92 1.08
C HIS A 84 14.41 11.85 0.26
N LEU A 85 13.94 11.53 -0.94
CA LEU A 85 14.64 10.64 -1.86
C LEU A 85 16.04 11.14 -2.23
N LEU A 86 16.28 12.44 -2.19
CA LEU A 86 17.59 13.03 -2.49
C LEU A 86 18.64 12.79 -1.39
N PHE A 87 18.21 12.37 -0.20
CA PHE A 87 19.08 12.17 0.97
C PHE A 87 19.37 10.70 1.26
N ILE A 88 18.78 9.76 0.51
CA ILE A 88 19.13 8.35 0.65
C ILE A 88 20.49 8.11 -0.06
N GLU A 89 21.44 7.50 0.65
CA GLU A 89 22.86 7.45 0.28
C GLU A 89 23.19 6.78 -1.08
N GLU A 90 22.33 6.00 -1.64
CA GLU A 90 22.63 5.25 -2.86
C GLU A 90 22.05 5.84 -4.15
N ASN A 91 21.51 7.04 -4.10
CA ASN A 91 21.07 7.94 -5.20
C ASN A 91 20.62 7.34 -6.56
N THR A 92 20.28 6.07 -6.61
CA THR A 92 19.91 5.36 -7.83
C THR A 92 18.51 4.78 -7.73
N TYR A 93 17.50 5.66 -7.54
CA TYR A 93 16.11 5.19 -7.66
C TYR A 93 15.73 5.08 -9.10
N ARG A 94 15.14 3.96 -9.42
CA ARG A 94 14.51 3.73 -10.70
C ARG A 94 13.05 4.10 -10.61
N TYR A 95 12.71 5.21 -11.22
CA TYR A 95 11.33 5.70 -11.30
C TYR A 95 10.73 5.43 -12.68
N ARG A 96 9.48 4.97 -12.69
CA ARG A 96 8.69 4.80 -13.90
C ARG A 96 7.35 5.54 -13.77
N CYS A 97 6.82 6.00 -14.91
CA CYS A 97 5.53 6.67 -14.97
C CYS A 97 4.68 6.07 -16.10
N PHE A 98 3.48 5.61 -15.75
CA PHE A 98 2.46 5.16 -16.70
C PHE A 98 1.25 6.09 -16.64
N PRO A 99 1.25 7.21 -17.39
CA PRO A 99 0.19 8.22 -17.31
C PRO A 99 -1.10 7.82 -18.04
N LYS A 100 -1.04 6.77 -18.86
CA LYS A 100 -2.11 6.35 -19.78
C LYS A 100 -2.24 4.83 -19.77
N HIS A 101 -3.44 4.35 -20.15
CA HIS A 101 -3.72 2.95 -20.44
C HIS A 101 -3.33 2.61 -21.90
N ASP A 102 -2.04 2.66 -22.21
CA ASP A 102 -1.48 2.35 -23.51
C ASP A 102 -0.86 0.94 -23.57
N ASN A 103 -0.28 0.61 -24.71
CA ASN A 103 0.35 -0.70 -24.89
C ASN A 103 1.50 -0.94 -23.92
N GLU A 104 2.30 0.08 -23.63
CA GLU A 104 3.42 -0.03 -22.71
C GLU A 104 2.96 -0.37 -21.30
N PHE A 105 1.91 0.31 -20.80
CA PHE A 105 1.28 0.00 -19.53
C PHE A 105 0.70 -1.42 -19.52
N ALA A 106 -0.10 -1.78 -20.53
CA ALA A 106 -0.75 -3.09 -20.59
C ALA A 106 0.28 -4.23 -20.62
N GLN A 107 1.33 -4.09 -21.42
CA GLN A 107 2.42 -5.06 -21.49
C GLN A 107 3.14 -5.19 -20.16
N PHE A 108 3.45 -4.07 -19.50
CA PHE A 108 4.14 -4.06 -18.23
C PHE A 108 3.36 -4.81 -17.14
N ILE A 109 2.06 -4.51 -16.97
CA ILE A 109 1.24 -5.22 -15.98
C ILE A 109 1.02 -6.69 -16.35
N PHE A 110 0.85 -7.00 -17.63
CA PHE A 110 0.72 -8.38 -18.09
C PHE A 110 1.96 -9.20 -17.70
N GLU A 111 3.17 -8.70 -17.99
CA GLU A 111 4.43 -9.35 -17.64
C GLU A 111 4.58 -9.56 -16.14
N ASN A 112 4.24 -8.57 -15.32
CA ASN A 112 4.31 -8.71 -13.86
C ASN A 112 3.34 -9.77 -13.35
N ARG A 113 2.09 -9.79 -13.84
CA ARG A 113 1.08 -10.74 -13.38
C ARG A 113 1.30 -12.17 -13.89
N VAL A 114 1.89 -12.33 -15.07
CA VAL A 114 2.13 -13.66 -15.66
C VAL A 114 3.46 -14.26 -15.18
N HIS A 115 4.50 -13.45 -15.08
CA HIS A 115 5.88 -13.95 -14.95
C HIS A 115 6.58 -13.54 -13.66
N ASN A 116 6.03 -12.62 -12.88
CA ASN A 116 6.74 -12.05 -11.75
C ASN A 116 6.03 -12.19 -10.39
N VAL A 117 5.11 -13.13 -10.27
CA VAL A 117 4.28 -13.33 -9.05
C VAL A 117 5.15 -13.50 -7.80
N TYR A 118 6.27 -14.24 -7.89
CA TYR A 118 7.20 -14.45 -6.77
C TYR A 118 8.45 -13.58 -6.86
N ASN A 119 8.36 -12.47 -7.57
CA ASN A 119 9.51 -11.55 -7.77
C ASN A 119 10.77 -12.22 -8.33
N GLN A 120 10.60 -13.27 -9.13
CA GLN A 120 11.72 -14.01 -9.72
C GLN A 120 12.46 -13.19 -10.80
N LYS A 121 11.74 -12.26 -11.45
CA LYS A 121 12.28 -11.33 -12.45
C LYS A 121 11.79 -9.92 -12.12
N PRO A 122 12.32 -9.29 -11.07
CA PRO A 122 11.88 -7.95 -10.69
C PRO A 122 12.18 -6.97 -11.82
N HIS A 123 11.23 -6.08 -12.11
CA HIS A 123 11.39 -5.04 -13.12
C HIS A 123 12.45 -4.00 -12.76
N GLY A 124 12.89 -3.98 -11.51
CA GLY A 124 13.96 -3.13 -10.99
C GLY A 124 13.57 -1.66 -10.79
N TYR A 125 12.29 -1.30 -10.84
CA TYR A 125 11.82 0.04 -10.46
C TYR A 125 11.49 0.08 -8.98
N ASP A 126 11.99 1.12 -8.30
CA ASP A 126 11.75 1.37 -6.89
C ASP A 126 10.44 2.12 -6.64
N LEU A 127 10.06 2.98 -7.60
CA LEU A 127 8.85 3.78 -7.59
C LEU A 127 8.15 3.72 -8.94
N ILE A 128 6.84 3.45 -8.94
CA ILE A 128 6.02 3.57 -10.14
C ILE A 128 4.79 4.41 -9.81
N TRP A 129 4.60 5.51 -10.53
CA TRP A 129 3.34 6.23 -10.52
C TRP A 129 2.58 5.93 -11.81
N GLY A 130 1.32 5.54 -11.72
CA GLY A 130 0.59 5.19 -12.91
C GLY A 130 -0.91 5.12 -12.76
N VAL A 131 -1.55 4.87 -13.90
CA VAL A 131 -2.94 4.45 -13.95
C VAL A 131 -3.09 3.09 -13.28
N MET A 132 -4.30 2.78 -12.81
CA MET A 132 -4.63 1.46 -12.26
C MET A 132 -5.42 0.68 -13.32
N SER A 133 -5.16 -0.60 -13.46
CA SER A 133 -6.00 -1.46 -14.30
C SER A 133 -7.33 -1.73 -13.60
N ASP A 134 -8.45 -1.51 -14.28
CA ASP A 134 -9.82 -1.75 -13.75
C ASP A 134 -10.58 -2.80 -14.60
N SER A 135 -9.85 -3.59 -15.34
CA SER A 135 -10.41 -4.58 -16.27
C SER A 135 -10.49 -5.99 -15.70
N PHE A 136 -10.50 -6.14 -14.37
CA PHE A 136 -10.33 -7.45 -13.71
C PHE A 136 -9.07 -8.16 -14.23
N PRO A 137 -7.88 -7.58 -14.02
CA PRO A 137 -6.66 -8.08 -14.63
C PRO A 137 -6.35 -9.53 -14.23
N ASP A 138 -6.78 -9.98 -13.05
CA ASP A 138 -6.68 -11.38 -12.63
C ASP A 138 -7.43 -12.31 -13.58
N GLN A 139 -8.66 -11.94 -13.95
CA GLN A 139 -9.47 -12.72 -14.90
C GLN A 139 -8.86 -12.71 -16.29
N VAL A 140 -8.37 -11.55 -16.75
CA VAL A 140 -7.71 -11.44 -18.07
C VAL A 140 -6.48 -12.36 -18.15
N VAL A 141 -5.66 -12.40 -17.10
CA VAL A 141 -4.49 -13.27 -17.03
C VAL A 141 -4.89 -14.74 -16.94
N LEU A 142 -5.94 -15.07 -16.17
CA LEU A 142 -6.47 -16.42 -16.09
C LEU A 142 -7.01 -16.91 -17.44
N ASP A 143 -7.77 -16.06 -18.14
CA ASP A 143 -8.32 -16.37 -19.48
C ASP A 143 -7.19 -16.59 -20.49
N TYR A 144 -6.11 -15.81 -20.41
CA TYR A 144 -4.94 -16.04 -21.23
C TYR A 144 -4.24 -17.37 -20.91
N ARG A 145 -4.00 -17.69 -19.63
CA ARG A 145 -3.39 -18.96 -19.20
C ARG A 145 -4.22 -20.17 -19.62
N ASN A 146 -5.52 -20.01 -19.66
CA ASN A 146 -6.48 -21.05 -20.10
C ASN A 146 -6.70 -21.05 -21.63
N CYS A 147 -5.93 -20.27 -22.39
CA CYS A 147 -6.07 -20.15 -23.85
C CYS A 147 -7.46 -19.67 -24.33
N VAL A 148 -8.22 -18.98 -23.47
CA VAL A 148 -9.53 -18.39 -23.82
C VAL A 148 -9.36 -17.12 -24.63
N VAL A 149 -8.31 -16.33 -24.32
CA VAL A 149 -7.95 -15.12 -25.07
C VAL A 149 -6.51 -15.19 -25.57
N SER A 150 -6.25 -14.54 -26.72
CA SER A 150 -4.86 -14.37 -27.21
C SER A 150 -4.12 -13.32 -26.39
N TYR A 151 -2.80 -13.26 -26.55
CA TYR A 151 -1.95 -12.24 -25.96
C TYR A 151 -2.39 -10.82 -26.34
N GLU A 152 -2.63 -10.58 -27.63
CA GLU A 152 -3.08 -9.29 -28.15
C GLU A 152 -4.42 -8.88 -27.53
N ARG A 153 -5.35 -9.84 -27.42
CA ARG A 153 -6.65 -9.60 -26.79
C ARG A 153 -6.53 -9.29 -25.31
N ALA A 154 -5.65 -9.99 -24.60
CA ALA A 154 -5.36 -9.70 -23.20
C ALA A 154 -4.83 -8.28 -23.01
N LEU A 155 -3.87 -7.84 -23.83
CA LEU A 155 -3.37 -6.46 -23.79
C LEU A 155 -4.47 -5.42 -24.07
N GLU A 156 -5.36 -5.67 -25.05
CA GLU A 156 -6.49 -4.77 -25.34
C GLU A 156 -7.44 -4.65 -24.13
N LEU A 157 -7.72 -5.76 -23.45
CA LEU A 157 -8.57 -5.76 -22.26
C LEU A 157 -7.95 -4.97 -21.11
N LEU A 158 -6.62 -5.08 -20.92
CA LEU A 158 -5.89 -4.38 -19.85
C LEU A 158 -5.81 -2.86 -20.08
N LYS A 159 -6.04 -2.38 -21.30
CA LYS A 159 -6.04 -0.94 -21.62
C LYS A 159 -7.36 -0.22 -21.33
N LYS A 160 -8.33 -0.90 -20.73
CA LYS A 160 -9.62 -0.26 -20.39
C LYS A 160 -9.40 0.97 -19.50
N PRO A 161 -9.78 2.17 -19.97
CA PRO A 161 -9.46 3.39 -19.23
C PRO A 161 -10.34 3.58 -18.01
N ASN A 162 -9.75 4.14 -16.97
CA ASN A 162 -10.41 4.62 -15.76
C ASN A 162 -9.70 5.87 -15.21
N SER A 163 -10.25 6.48 -14.18
CA SER A 163 -9.66 7.66 -13.53
C SER A 163 -8.75 7.32 -12.35
N MET A 164 -8.61 6.05 -12.00
CA MET A 164 -7.83 5.64 -10.82
C MET A 164 -6.33 5.78 -11.07
N ARG A 165 -5.61 6.16 -10.00
CA ARG A 165 -4.17 6.34 -10.00
C ARG A 165 -3.59 5.66 -8.78
N GLN A 166 -2.39 5.11 -8.94
CA GLN A 166 -1.66 4.45 -7.87
C GLN A 166 -0.19 4.87 -7.85
N LEU A 167 0.37 4.86 -6.66
CA LEU A 167 1.80 4.93 -6.41
C LEU A 167 2.24 3.58 -5.85
N TYR A 168 3.18 2.95 -6.53
CA TYR A 168 3.85 1.74 -6.09
C TYR A 168 5.22 2.08 -5.52
N ILE A 169 5.58 1.43 -4.41
CA ILE A 169 6.88 1.53 -3.76
C ILE A 169 7.41 0.11 -3.56
N GLY A 170 8.43 -0.26 -4.32
CA GLY A 170 9.07 -1.60 -4.26
C GLY A 170 10.33 -1.66 -3.40
N ASN A 171 10.78 -0.53 -2.87
CA ASN A 171 12.03 -0.41 -2.12
C ASN A 171 11.74 -0.10 -0.65
N GLN A 172 12.27 -0.93 0.28
CA GLN A 172 12.03 -0.77 1.72
C GLN A 172 12.52 0.59 2.24
N LYS A 173 13.70 1.05 1.83
CA LYS A 173 14.24 2.36 2.26
C LYS A 173 13.30 3.51 1.89
N ILE A 174 12.52 3.38 0.80
CA ILE A 174 11.53 4.38 0.41
C ILE A 174 10.24 4.20 1.22
N CYS A 175 9.83 2.97 1.52
CA CYS A 175 8.72 2.73 2.44
C CYS A 175 8.97 3.35 3.82
N ASP A 176 10.22 3.32 4.30
CA ASP A 176 10.63 3.88 5.59
C ASP A 176 10.53 5.43 5.64
N LEU A 177 10.38 6.08 4.48
CA LEU A 177 10.12 7.53 4.39
C LEU A 177 8.64 7.90 4.50
N LEU A 178 7.75 6.91 4.45
CA LEU A 178 6.32 7.13 4.65
C LEU A 178 6.07 7.44 6.12
N ARG A 179 5.47 8.59 6.40
CA ARG A 179 5.03 8.94 7.74
C ARG A 179 3.53 8.70 7.85
N MET A 180 3.13 7.71 8.61
CA MET A 180 1.72 7.48 8.90
C MET A 180 1.17 8.64 9.74
N THR A 181 0.02 9.18 9.35
CA THR A 181 -0.61 10.33 10.01
C THR A 181 -1.95 10.00 10.62
N ASP A 182 -2.69 9.03 10.07
CA ASP A 182 -4.00 8.64 10.59
C ASP A 182 -4.42 7.24 10.13
N ILE A 183 -5.34 6.63 10.87
CA ILE A 183 -6.07 5.42 10.49
C ILE A 183 -7.57 5.71 10.58
N LEU A 184 -8.20 5.81 9.43
CA LEU A 184 -9.64 6.00 9.28
C LEU A 184 -10.28 4.62 9.12
N LYS A 185 -11.14 4.22 10.05
CA LYS A 185 -11.71 2.86 10.08
C LYS A 185 -13.23 2.87 9.90
N LYS A 186 -13.75 1.76 9.33
CA LYS A 186 -15.13 1.36 9.48
C LYS A 186 -15.15 0.04 10.25
N GLU A 187 -15.75 0.07 11.43
CA GLU A 187 -15.92 -1.13 12.25
C GLU A 187 -16.97 -2.05 11.66
N ASP A 188 -16.71 -3.36 11.76
CA ASP A 188 -17.71 -4.38 11.49
C ASP A 188 -18.55 -4.57 12.75
N ASN A 189 -19.81 -4.14 12.72
CA ASN A 189 -20.73 -4.29 13.85
C ASN A 189 -20.96 -5.77 14.23
N SER A 190 -20.69 -6.72 13.32
CA SER A 190 -20.83 -8.16 13.61
C SER A 190 -19.74 -8.68 14.56
N TYR A 191 -18.60 -8.02 14.65
CA TYR A 191 -17.52 -8.42 15.56
C TYR A 191 -17.72 -7.92 16.98
N ALA A 192 -18.46 -6.83 17.15
CA ALA A 192 -18.79 -6.27 18.48
C ALA A 192 -19.75 -7.16 19.27
N GLU A 193 -20.59 -7.94 18.60
CA GLU A 193 -21.55 -8.83 19.27
C GLU A 193 -20.97 -10.20 19.65
N SER A 194 -19.89 -10.68 18.98
CA SER A 194 -19.33 -12.01 19.19
C SER A 194 -18.23 -12.10 20.24
N LEU A 195 -17.66 -11.03 20.67
CA LEU A 195 -16.57 -10.97 21.66
C LEU A 195 -16.98 -10.08 22.85
N TYR A 196 -17.82 -10.63 23.74
CA TYR A 196 -18.04 -10.14 25.11
C TYR A 196 -17.35 -8.83 25.44
N GLY A 197 -18.05 -7.68 25.26
CA GLY A 197 -17.87 -6.44 26.01
C GLY A 197 -16.44 -5.96 26.30
N ARG A 198 -15.44 -6.41 25.60
CA ARG A 198 -14.09 -5.85 25.66
C ARG A 198 -13.93 -4.92 24.48
N GLU A 199 -14.03 -3.64 24.75
CA GLU A 199 -13.43 -2.61 23.91
C GLU A 199 -11.97 -2.97 23.67
N ARG A 200 -11.69 -3.68 22.59
CA ARG A 200 -10.34 -3.71 22.04
C ARG A 200 -10.18 -2.44 21.21
N THR A 201 -10.01 -1.31 21.87
CA THR A 201 -9.19 -0.25 21.33
C THR A 201 -7.87 -0.92 20.96
N CYS A 202 -7.39 -0.71 19.74
CA CYS A 202 -6.05 -1.20 19.40
C CYS A 202 -5.07 -0.46 20.32
N GLU A 203 -4.59 -1.12 21.37
CA GLU A 203 -3.65 -0.53 22.33
C GLU A 203 -2.40 0.05 21.64
N CYS A 204 -2.08 -0.46 20.43
CA CYS A 204 -1.00 0.07 19.60
C CYS A 204 -1.34 1.45 19.04
N PHE A 205 -2.61 1.75 18.72
CA PHE A 205 -3.02 3.04 18.18
C PHE A 205 -2.96 4.13 19.26
N ASP A 206 -3.51 3.86 20.44
CA ASP A 206 -3.48 4.82 21.54
C ASP A 206 -2.05 5.07 22.04
N SER A 207 -1.18 4.04 22.03
CA SER A 207 0.22 4.18 22.42
C SER A 207 1.08 4.92 21.39
N PHE A 208 0.74 4.83 20.11
CA PHE A 208 1.43 5.55 19.03
C PHE A 208 1.21 7.07 19.15
N PHE A 209 -0.04 7.50 19.25
CA PHE A 209 -0.39 8.92 19.40
C PHE A 209 0.06 9.50 20.75
N GLN A 210 0.02 8.72 21.84
CA GLN A 210 0.50 9.17 23.14
C GLN A 210 2.02 9.37 23.18
N ARG A 211 2.79 8.61 22.40
CA ARG A 211 4.25 8.81 22.28
C ARG A 211 4.61 10.09 21.54
N GLU A 212 3.88 10.48 20.49
CA GLU A 212 4.13 11.74 19.80
C GLU A 212 3.74 12.97 20.67
N ILE A 213 2.67 12.88 21.45
CA ILE A 213 2.24 13.96 22.34
C ILE A 213 3.20 14.13 23.52
N ASN A 214 3.74 13.05 24.06
CA ASN A 214 4.64 13.07 25.22
C ASN A 214 6.14 13.22 24.86
N GLY A 215 6.53 12.98 23.61
CA GLY A 215 7.91 13.13 23.12
C GLY A 215 8.34 14.57 22.88
N GLY A 216 7.42 15.54 22.94
CA GLY A 216 7.67 16.96 22.66
C GLY A 216 8.12 17.83 23.82
N THR A 217 8.24 17.30 25.06
CA THR A 217 8.63 18.09 26.23
C THR A 217 9.79 17.47 27.02
N GLY A 218 10.89 17.20 26.34
CA GLY A 218 12.18 16.91 26.98
C GLY A 218 12.95 18.20 27.20
N LYS A 219 12.69 18.94 28.28
CA LYS A 219 13.58 19.99 28.77
C LYS A 219 14.91 19.36 29.16
N ALA A 220 15.97 19.87 28.53
CA ALA A 220 17.33 19.78 29.06
C ALA A 220 17.42 20.58 30.36
N GLU A 221 17.57 19.93 31.48
CA GLU A 221 18.17 20.51 32.69
C GLU A 221 19.49 19.78 32.92
N GLY A 222 20.55 20.48 32.57
CA GLY A 222 21.90 20.19 33.01
C GLY A 222 22.21 20.89 34.31
N GLU A 223 22.88 20.18 35.18
CA GLU A 223 23.78 20.68 36.23
C GLU A 223 24.43 19.39 36.73
N GLY A 224 25.70 19.15 36.56
CA GLY A 224 26.79 19.82 37.24
C GLY A 224 27.22 18.92 38.40
N ASP A 225 28.26 18.11 38.20
CA ASP A 225 29.22 17.87 39.29
C ASP A 225 30.54 17.32 38.69
N ARG A 226 31.59 18.13 38.85
CA ARG A 226 32.98 17.66 38.73
C ARG A 226 33.45 17.14 40.06
N PRO A 227 34.11 16.01 40.12
CA PRO A 227 35.10 15.76 41.18
C PRO A 227 36.47 16.23 40.71
N GLN A 228 37.08 17.00 41.60
CA GLN A 228 38.53 17.27 41.65
C GLN A 228 39.22 15.97 42.06
N LEU A 229 40.24 15.58 41.38
CA LEU A 229 41.61 15.31 41.74
C LEU A 229 42.36 14.75 40.55
#